data_c62358ad165bf6ca3c7717ca6a8be4ed
#
_entry.id   c62358ad165bf6ca3c7717ca6a8be4ed
#
_cell.length_a   1.000
_cell.length_b   1.000
_cell.length_c   1.000
_cell.angle_alpha   90.00
_cell.angle_beta   90.00
_cell.angle_gamma   90.00
#
_symmetry.space_group_name_H-M   'P 1'
#
loop_
_entity.id
_entity.type
_entity.pdbx_description
1 polymer ?
#
loop_
_entity_poly.entity_id
_entity_poly.type
_entity_poly.pdbx_seq_one_letter_code
_entity_poly.pdbx_strand_id
1 'polypeptide(L)'
;NIHISPARIFRIIFLKGDMGTPEYNIIWKIRLPRLCMAAILGGALSLSGFLLQTFFRNPIAGPFVLGISSGAKMFVAITMIFLLKYVSGMPLWAQVAAAFVGSLLAMLYVLIFANKVKSMSMLLVVGIMISYICSAITDLCITFANDSDIANLTHWAMGSFSGSSWPTVKLAAVVVFPTAVITFLFSKPISAYLLGEGYAQSMGINIKFFRVCIVLLSSLLSACVTALA
;
A
#
# COMPACT_ATOMS: atom_id res chain seq x y z
N ASN A 1 17.51 25.79 5.83
CA ASN A 1 18.07 25.07 4.66
C ASN A 1 19.59 24.95 4.82
N ILE A 2 20.08 23.72 5.08
CA ILE A 2 21.53 23.48 5.13
C ILE A 2 21.95 23.08 3.71
N HIS A 3 22.80 23.90 3.10
CA HIS A 3 23.40 23.59 1.80
C HIS A 3 24.57 22.64 2.00
N ILE A 4 24.43 21.40 1.52
CA ILE A 4 25.48 20.39 1.54
C ILE A 4 25.98 20.22 0.12
N SER A 5 27.30 20.36 -0.11
CA SER A 5 27.88 20.21 -1.45
C SER A 5 27.73 18.77 -1.96
N PRO A 6 27.56 18.55 -3.29
CA PRO A 6 27.43 17.21 -3.86
C PRO A 6 28.59 16.27 -3.53
N ALA A 7 29.82 16.79 -3.52
CA ALA A 7 31.02 16.02 -3.15
C ALA A 7 30.95 15.52 -1.70
N ARG A 8 30.43 16.32 -0.79
CA ARG A 8 30.26 15.95 0.62
C ARG A 8 29.13 14.94 0.79
N ILE A 9 28.05 15.05 0.03
CA ILE A 9 26.98 14.03 0.00
C ILE A 9 27.53 12.68 -0.43
N PHE A 10 28.32 12.64 -1.53
CA PHE A 10 28.95 11.42 -2.02
C PHE A 10 29.87 10.80 -0.96
N ARG A 11 30.70 11.62 -0.32
CA ARG A 11 31.60 11.16 0.77
C ARG A 11 30.84 10.59 1.97
N ILE A 12 29.75 11.22 2.37
CA ILE A 12 28.91 10.74 3.48
C ILE A 12 28.22 9.41 3.12
N ILE A 13 27.69 9.27 1.92
CA ILE A 13 26.93 8.06 1.51
C ILE A 13 27.87 6.87 1.30
N PHE A 14 28.96 7.03 0.54
CA PHE A 14 29.81 5.92 0.09
C PHE A 14 30.98 5.65 1.02
N LEU A 15 31.58 6.69 1.59
CA LEU A 15 32.76 6.55 2.45
C LEU A 15 32.45 6.63 3.93
N LYS A 16 31.15 6.82 4.30
CA LYS A 16 30.69 7.03 5.70
C LYS A 16 31.55 8.07 6.44
N GLY A 17 32.09 9.04 5.68
CA GLY A 17 32.86 10.14 6.25
C GLY A 17 32.01 11.05 7.12
N ASP A 18 32.67 11.84 7.97
CA ASP A 18 32.04 12.85 8.84
C ASP A 18 30.97 12.29 9.81
N MET A 19 31.16 11.04 10.30
CA MET A 19 30.26 10.43 11.30
C MET A 19 30.15 11.35 12.53
N GLY A 20 28.90 11.57 12.98
CA GLY A 20 28.60 12.45 14.14
C GLY A 20 28.32 13.91 13.79
N THR A 21 28.55 14.34 12.55
CA THR A 21 28.18 15.69 12.12
C THR A 21 26.67 15.83 11.90
N PRO A 22 26.10 17.03 12.05
CA PRO A 22 24.69 17.29 11.75
C PRO A 22 24.30 16.89 10.32
N GLU A 23 25.19 17.11 9.34
CA GLU A 23 24.95 16.77 7.94
C GLU A 23 24.87 15.25 7.74
N TYR A 24 25.73 14.46 8.39
CA TYR A 24 25.66 13.00 8.39
C TYR A 24 24.30 12.51 8.92
N ASN A 25 23.84 13.05 10.05
CA ASN A 25 22.55 12.68 10.63
C ASN A 25 21.38 13.05 9.72
N ILE A 26 21.41 14.23 9.06
CA ILE A 26 20.38 14.65 8.09
C ILE A 26 20.33 13.69 6.91
N ILE A 27 21.48 13.30 6.36
CA ILE A 27 21.53 12.41 5.19
C ILE A 27 21.11 10.99 5.59
N TRP A 28 21.74 10.40 6.59
CA TRP A 28 21.54 9.00 6.95
C TRP A 28 20.25 8.70 7.71
N LYS A 29 19.79 9.61 8.58
CA LYS A 29 18.61 9.37 9.42
C LYS A 29 17.32 9.96 8.85
N ILE A 30 17.42 10.95 7.95
CA ILE A 30 16.25 11.65 7.43
C ILE A 30 16.11 11.46 5.92
N ARG A 31 17.12 11.86 5.12
CA ARG A 31 16.98 11.90 3.65
C ARG A 31 17.02 10.52 3.01
N LEU A 32 17.99 9.68 3.37
CA LEU A 32 18.13 8.35 2.79
C LEU A 32 16.94 7.43 3.07
N PRO A 33 16.43 7.31 4.32
CA PRO A 33 15.23 6.51 4.56
C PRO A 33 14.03 6.96 3.72
N ARG A 34 13.82 8.28 3.57
CA ARG A 34 12.74 8.83 2.74
C ARG A 34 12.87 8.47 1.28
N LEU A 35 14.08 8.61 0.71
CA LEU A 35 14.37 8.24 -0.67
C LEU A 35 14.16 6.74 -0.91
N CYS A 36 14.68 5.90 -0.02
CA CYS A 36 14.51 4.45 -0.10
C CYS A 36 13.02 4.08 0.00
N MET A 37 12.29 4.70 0.92
CA MET A 37 10.86 4.47 1.09
C MET A 37 10.07 4.86 -0.17
N ALA A 38 10.33 6.05 -0.72
CA ALA A 38 9.69 6.51 -1.95
C ALA A 38 9.97 5.56 -3.13
N ALA A 39 11.19 5.06 -3.27
CA ALA A 39 11.57 4.13 -4.32
C ALA A 39 10.88 2.76 -4.14
N ILE A 40 10.90 2.20 -2.94
CA ILE A 40 10.30 0.88 -2.62
C ILE A 40 8.78 0.94 -2.78
N LEU A 41 8.13 1.92 -2.17
CA LEU A 41 6.66 2.03 -2.20
C LEU A 41 6.15 2.48 -3.57
N GLY A 42 6.89 3.35 -4.29
CA GLY A 42 6.58 3.71 -5.67
C GLY A 42 6.67 2.49 -6.61
N GLY A 43 7.72 1.68 -6.47
CA GLY A 43 7.85 0.41 -7.19
C GLY A 43 6.74 -0.58 -6.85
N ALA A 44 6.38 -0.69 -5.56
CA ALA A 44 5.28 -1.54 -5.11
C ALA A 44 3.93 -1.10 -5.72
N LEU A 45 3.66 0.21 -5.74
CA LEU A 45 2.43 0.75 -6.32
C LEU A 45 2.35 0.52 -7.83
N SER A 46 3.47 0.71 -8.55
CA SER A 46 3.56 0.43 -9.99
C SER A 46 3.29 -1.03 -10.29
N LEU A 47 3.88 -1.95 -9.53
CA LEU A 47 3.70 -3.38 -9.71
C LEU A 47 2.27 -3.82 -9.37
N SER A 48 1.69 -3.29 -8.29
CA SER A 48 0.29 -3.52 -7.93
C SER A 48 -0.67 -3.03 -9.01
N GLY A 49 -0.43 -1.83 -9.54
CA GLY A 49 -1.20 -1.28 -10.66
C GLY A 49 -1.13 -2.17 -11.90
N PHE A 50 0.08 -2.59 -12.29
CA PHE A 50 0.29 -3.50 -13.42
C PHE A 50 -0.51 -4.81 -13.27
N LEU A 51 -0.46 -5.42 -12.09
CA LEU A 51 -1.20 -6.66 -11.81
C LEU A 51 -2.71 -6.48 -11.95
N LEU A 52 -3.27 -5.39 -11.41
CA LEU A 52 -4.71 -5.12 -11.50
C LEU A 52 -5.14 -4.73 -12.90
N GLN A 53 -4.38 -3.89 -13.61
CA GLN A 53 -4.67 -3.54 -15.00
C GLN A 53 -4.68 -4.78 -15.90
N THR A 54 -3.74 -5.70 -15.68
CA THR A 54 -3.70 -6.99 -16.37
C THR A 54 -4.90 -7.86 -16.03
N PHE A 55 -5.22 -7.97 -14.74
CA PHE A 55 -6.34 -8.78 -14.26
C PHE A 55 -7.69 -8.29 -14.81
N PHE A 56 -7.95 -6.99 -14.72
CA PHE A 56 -9.18 -6.38 -15.22
C PHE A 56 -9.18 -6.13 -16.73
N ARG A 57 -8.02 -6.28 -17.40
CA ARG A 57 -7.82 -5.88 -18.81
C ARG A 57 -8.30 -4.45 -19.05
N ASN A 58 -8.06 -3.59 -18.09
CA ASN A 58 -8.50 -2.21 -18.08
C ASN A 58 -7.39 -1.31 -17.55
N PRO A 59 -6.86 -0.37 -18.34
CA PRO A 59 -5.77 0.52 -17.93
C PRO A 59 -6.17 1.49 -16.80
N ILE A 60 -7.47 1.66 -16.56
CA ILE A 60 -7.98 2.53 -15.47
C ILE A 60 -8.01 1.80 -14.13
N ALA A 61 -7.96 0.45 -14.14
CA ALA A 61 -8.00 -0.33 -12.91
C ALA A 61 -6.74 -0.09 -12.07
N GLY A 62 -6.93 0.40 -10.87
CA GLY A 62 -5.86 0.63 -9.90
C GLY A 62 -6.24 0.11 -8.52
N PRO A 63 -5.26 -0.02 -7.61
CA PRO A 63 -5.49 -0.56 -6.28
C PRO A 63 -6.48 0.25 -5.44
N PHE A 64 -6.56 1.55 -5.67
CA PHE A 64 -7.51 2.42 -4.96
C PHE A 64 -8.97 2.13 -5.32
N VAL A 65 -9.23 1.69 -6.56
CA VAL A 65 -10.59 1.37 -7.03
C VAL A 65 -11.19 0.17 -6.31
N LEU A 66 -10.35 -0.72 -5.78
CA LEU A 66 -10.80 -1.91 -5.03
C LEU A 66 -11.11 -1.66 -3.54
N GLY A 67 -11.12 -0.41 -3.10
CA GLY A 67 -11.46 -0.07 -1.72
C GLY A 67 -10.35 -0.31 -0.70
N ILE A 68 -9.15 -0.69 -1.13
CA ILE A 68 -8.02 -1.01 -0.24
C ILE A 68 -7.65 0.19 0.63
N SER A 69 -7.50 1.37 0.03
CA SER A 69 -7.18 2.60 0.75
C SER A 69 -8.34 3.09 1.65
N SER A 70 -9.58 2.98 1.17
CA SER A 70 -10.76 3.33 1.98
C SER A 70 -10.94 2.42 3.18
N GLY A 71 -10.67 1.11 3.02
CA GLY A 71 -10.65 0.15 4.11
C GLY A 71 -9.56 0.45 5.14
N ALA A 72 -8.36 0.80 4.69
CA ALA A 72 -7.28 1.25 5.56
C ALA A 72 -7.70 2.47 6.40
N LYS A 73 -8.21 3.52 5.73
CA LYS A 73 -8.66 4.76 6.38
C LYS A 73 -9.76 4.50 7.41
N MET A 74 -10.73 3.65 7.08
CA MET A 74 -11.81 3.27 7.99
C MET A 74 -11.27 2.60 9.26
N PHE A 75 -10.35 1.64 9.13
CA PHE A 75 -9.78 0.94 10.29
C PHE A 75 -8.90 1.85 11.14
N VAL A 76 -8.13 2.74 10.52
CA VAL A 76 -7.35 3.75 11.24
C VAL A 76 -8.28 4.69 12.01
N ALA A 77 -9.37 5.17 11.38
CA ALA A 77 -10.36 6.01 12.04
C ALA A 77 -11.02 5.31 13.24
N ILE A 78 -11.49 4.07 13.07
CA ILE A 78 -12.08 3.28 14.15
C ILE A 78 -11.06 3.09 15.30
N THR A 79 -9.82 2.75 14.97
CA THR A 79 -8.79 2.51 15.98
C THR A 79 -8.43 3.80 16.73
N MET A 80 -8.26 4.90 16.02
CA MET A 80 -7.90 6.19 16.58
C MET A 80 -9.01 6.76 17.48
N ILE A 81 -10.27 6.72 17.01
CA ILE A 81 -11.39 7.41 17.67
C ILE A 81 -11.97 6.57 18.79
N PHE A 82 -12.08 5.24 18.64
CA PHE A 82 -12.78 4.39 19.58
C PHE A 82 -11.87 3.49 20.43
N LEU A 83 -10.84 2.89 19.84
CA LEU A 83 -10.00 1.90 20.56
C LEU A 83 -8.89 2.56 21.38
N LEU A 84 -8.30 3.65 20.88
CA LEU A 84 -7.20 4.34 21.56
C LEU A 84 -7.58 5.70 22.15
N LYS A 85 -8.86 5.94 22.35
CA LYS A 85 -9.41 7.20 22.91
C LYS A 85 -8.76 7.60 24.24
N TYR A 86 -8.30 6.64 25.03
CA TYR A 86 -7.71 6.85 26.37
C TYR A 86 -6.17 6.80 26.35
N VAL A 87 -5.55 6.58 25.20
CA VAL A 87 -4.08 6.56 25.06
C VAL A 87 -3.64 7.88 24.46
N SER A 88 -2.65 8.52 25.05
CA SER A 88 -2.11 9.80 24.56
C SER A 88 -1.44 9.65 23.18
N GLY A 89 -2.24 9.72 22.12
CA GLY A 89 -1.82 9.57 20.73
C GLY A 89 -1.74 8.11 20.27
N MET A 90 -2.05 7.88 19.01
CA MET A 90 -1.94 6.57 18.37
C MET A 90 -0.49 6.28 17.97
N PRO A 91 0.16 5.24 18.51
CA PRO A 91 1.54 4.91 18.14
C PRO A 91 1.60 4.47 16.66
N LEU A 92 2.72 4.79 15.99
CA LEU A 92 2.91 4.51 14.55
C LEU A 92 2.65 3.04 14.18
N TRP A 93 3.11 2.09 15.01
CA TRP A 93 2.88 0.67 14.76
C TRP A 93 1.40 0.28 14.75
N ALA A 94 0.58 0.92 15.60
CA ALA A 94 -0.87 0.67 15.65
C ALA A 94 -1.58 1.26 14.41
N GLN A 95 -1.14 2.43 13.93
CA GLN A 95 -1.64 3.01 12.66
C GLN A 95 -1.34 2.08 11.49
N VAL A 96 -0.08 1.62 11.38
CA VAL A 96 0.36 0.70 10.32
C VAL A 96 -0.43 -0.61 10.39
N ALA A 97 -0.58 -1.20 11.58
CA ALA A 97 -1.33 -2.44 11.77
C ALA A 97 -2.82 -2.27 11.40
N ALA A 98 -3.46 -1.20 11.87
CA ALA A 98 -4.86 -0.91 11.54
C ALA A 98 -5.08 -0.70 10.04
N ALA A 99 -4.22 0.10 9.39
CA ALA A 99 -4.28 0.33 7.96
C ALA A 99 -4.08 -0.97 7.16
N PHE A 100 -3.13 -1.79 7.55
CA PHE A 100 -2.84 -3.06 6.90
C PHE A 100 -4.01 -4.05 7.02
N VAL A 101 -4.54 -4.21 8.24
CA VAL A 101 -5.72 -5.06 8.49
C VAL A 101 -6.93 -4.57 7.71
N GLY A 102 -7.22 -3.26 7.73
CA GLY A 102 -8.34 -2.67 6.99
C GLY A 102 -8.23 -2.87 5.49
N SER A 103 -7.03 -2.70 4.93
CA SER A 103 -6.74 -2.98 3.53
C SER A 103 -6.98 -4.44 3.15
N LEU A 104 -6.49 -5.37 3.97
CA LEU A 104 -6.66 -6.81 3.73
C LEU A 104 -8.12 -7.25 3.85
N LEU A 105 -8.88 -6.70 4.79
CA LEU A 105 -10.30 -7.03 4.95
C LEU A 105 -11.14 -6.50 3.78
N ALA A 106 -10.90 -5.27 3.33
CA ALA A 106 -11.53 -4.73 2.13
C ALA A 106 -11.25 -5.61 0.92
N MET A 107 -10.01 -6.07 0.79
CA MET A 107 -9.59 -6.98 -0.26
C MET A 107 -10.23 -8.35 -0.16
N LEU A 108 -10.26 -8.96 1.02
CA LEU A 108 -10.92 -10.25 1.25
C LEU A 108 -12.39 -10.19 0.81
N TYR A 109 -13.06 -9.07 1.09
CA TYR A 109 -14.44 -8.85 0.64
C TYR A 109 -14.54 -8.85 -0.88
N VAL A 110 -13.66 -8.14 -1.59
CA VAL A 110 -13.61 -8.15 -3.07
C VAL A 110 -13.39 -9.56 -3.59
N LEU A 111 -12.47 -10.35 -2.98
CA LEU A 111 -12.19 -11.73 -3.38
C LEU A 111 -13.40 -12.67 -3.21
N ILE A 112 -14.18 -12.51 -2.13
CA ILE A 112 -15.40 -13.30 -1.91
C ILE A 112 -16.39 -13.06 -3.07
N PHE A 113 -16.52 -11.80 -3.51
CA PHE A 113 -17.39 -11.46 -4.64
C PHE A 113 -16.80 -11.82 -5.98
N ALA A 114 -15.48 -11.85 -6.13
CA ALA A 114 -14.80 -12.21 -7.37
C ALA A 114 -15.21 -13.59 -7.90
N ASN A 115 -15.52 -14.52 -7.00
CA ASN A 115 -15.98 -15.87 -7.34
C ASN A 115 -17.46 -15.94 -7.73
N LYS A 116 -18.26 -14.93 -7.34
CA LYS A 116 -19.71 -14.88 -7.59
C LYS A 116 -20.07 -14.04 -8.81
N VAL A 117 -19.20 -13.13 -9.20
CA VAL A 117 -19.44 -12.15 -10.28
C VAL A 117 -18.92 -12.69 -11.60
N LYS A 118 -19.75 -12.65 -12.64
CA LYS A 118 -19.44 -13.19 -13.96
C LYS A 118 -18.61 -12.26 -14.86
N SER A 119 -18.62 -10.94 -14.58
CA SER A 119 -17.89 -9.96 -15.40
C SER A 119 -16.88 -9.15 -14.59
N MET A 120 -15.73 -8.85 -15.22
CA MET A 120 -14.66 -8.05 -14.59
C MET A 120 -15.13 -6.62 -14.29
N SER A 121 -15.96 -6.03 -15.14
CA SER A 121 -16.53 -4.69 -14.90
C SER A 121 -17.41 -4.65 -13.66
N MET A 122 -18.18 -5.70 -13.41
CA MET A 122 -19.02 -5.79 -12.19
C MET A 122 -18.17 -5.93 -10.93
N LEU A 123 -17.00 -6.58 -11.01
CA LEU A 123 -16.09 -6.66 -9.87
C LEU A 123 -15.47 -5.30 -9.53
N LEU A 124 -15.20 -4.45 -10.53
CA LEU A 124 -14.81 -3.05 -10.29
C LEU A 124 -15.90 -2.27 -9.57
N VAL A 125 -17.17 -2.44 -9.99
CA VAL A 125 -18.31 -1.81 -9.32
C VAL A 125 -18.40 -2.25 -7.85
N VAL A 126 -18.21 -3.53 -7.55
CA VAL A 126 -18.14 -4.04 -6.17
C VAL A 126 -17.05 -3.34 -5.37
N GLY A 127 -15.85 -3.18 -5.93
CA GLY A 127 -14.75 -2.45 -5.29
C GLY A 127 -15.09 -0.99 -4.97
N ILE A 128 -15.72 -0.29 -5.92
CA ILE A 128 -16.18 1.09 -5.74
C ILE A 128 -17.26 1.15 -4.63
N MET A 129 -18.21 0.22 -4.61
CA MET A 129 -19.23 0.17 -3.57
C MET A 129 -18.63 -0.05 -2.18
N ILE A 130 -17.63 -0.92 -2.05
CA ILE A 130 -16.88 -1.10 -0.80
C ILE A 130 -16.21 0.20 -0.38
N SER A 131 -15.59 0.92 -1.33
CA SER A 131 -14.98 2.22 -1.04
C SER A 131 -16.00 3.21 -0.46
N TYR A 132 -17.19 3.29 -1.02
CA TYR A 132 -18.25 4.15 -0.50
C TYR A 132 -18.74 3.72 0.88
N ILE A 133 -18.91 2.42 1.11
CA ILE A 133 -19.30 1.89 2.44
C ILE A 133 -18.23 2.24 3.48
N CYS A 134 -16.96 1.99 3.20
CA CYS A 134 -15.87 2.33 4.09
C CYS A 134 -15.79 3.83 4.36
N SER A 135 -16.00 4.67 3.33
CA SER A 135 -16.04 6.13 3.48
C SER A 135 -17.19 6.58 4.35
N ALA A 136 -18.40 6.06 4.13
CA ALA A 136 -19.57 6.38 4.95
C ALA A 136 -19.36 6.01 6.44
N ILE A 137 -18.76 4.85 6.72
CA ILE A 137 -18.40 4.45 8.09
C ILE A 137 -17.34 5.39 8.67
N THR A 138 -16.33 5.79 7.86
CA THR A 138 -15.30 6.75 8.29
C THR A 138 -15.94 8.10 8.65
N ASP A 139 -16.84 8.62 7.83
CA ASP A 139 -17.53 9.88 8.06
C ASP A 139 -18.42 9.81 9.30
N LEU A 140 -19.07 8.67 9.53
CA LEU A 140 -19.79 8.42 10.77
C LEU A 140 -18.87 8.45 12.00
N CYS A 141 -17.68 7.82 11.93
CA CYS A 141 -16.69 7.87 13.00
C CYS A 141 -16.23 9.30 13.29
N ILE A 142 -15.99 10.11 12.24
CA ILE A 142 -15.59 11.51 12.34
C ILE A 142 -16.64 12.35 13.10
N THR A 143 -17.90 12.04 12.95
CA THR A 143 -19.00 12.73 13.68
C THR A 143 -18.87 12.61 15.20
N PHE A 144 -18.24 11.54 15.70
CA PHE A 144 -18.02 11.29 17.14
C PHE A 144 -16.58 11.61 17.61
N ALA A 145 -15.75 12.14 16.72
CA ALA A 145 -14.34 12.43 16.97
C ALA A 145 -14.13 13.82 17.57
N ASN A 146 -13.00 14.00 18.25
CA ASN A 146 -12.54 15.32 18.66
C ASN A 146 -11.79 15.99 17.50
N ASP A 147 -11.67 17.31 17.51
CA ASP A 147 -10.97 18.08 16.46
C ASP A 147 -9.53 17.62 16.25
N SER A 148 -8.83 17.23 17.33
CA SER A 148 -7.47 16.70 17.26
C SER A 148 -7.39 15.37 16.51
N ASP A 149 -8.38 14.50 16.68
CA ASP A 149 -8.42 13.18 16.00
C ASP A 149 -8.76 13.36 14.53
N ILE A 150 -9.65 14.30 14.20
CA ILE A 150 -9.97 14.66 12.82
C ILE A 150 -8.72 15.20 12.10
N ALA A 151 -7.99 16.12 12.73
CA ALA A 151 -6.76 16.66 12.18
C ALA A 151 -5.71 15.58 11.96
N ASN A 152 -5.49 14.68 12.94
CA ASN A 152 -4.55 13.59 12.85
C ASN A 152 -4.92 12.58 11.75
N LEU A 153 -6.20 12.21 11.65
CA LEU A 153 -6.70 11.32 10.59
C LEU A 153 -6.55 11.96 9.20
N THR A 154 -6.81 13.26 9.10
CA THR A 154 -6.65 13.99 7.84
C THR A 154 -5.19 14.06 7.42
N HIS A 155 -4.26 14.37 8.33
CA HIS A 155 -2.83 14.37 8.07
C HIS A 155 -2.33 12.99 7.68
N TRP A 156 -2.77 11.93 8.37
CA TRP A 156 -2.45 10.56 8.00
C TRP A 156 -2.96 10.20 6.60
N ALA A 157 -4.20 10.58 6.27
CA ALA A 157 -4.82 10.26 4.99
C ALA A 157 -4.18 10.97 3.78
N MET A 158 -3.49 12.10 4.00
CA MET A 158 -2.71 12.78 2.96
C MET A 158 -1.45 12.00 2.56
N GLY A 159 -0.97 11.14 3.43
CA GLY A 159 0.27 10.40 3.25
C GLY A 159 1.52 11.26 3.45
N SER A 160 2.59 10.70 3.99
CA SER A 160 3.85 11.42 4.15
C SER A 160 5.03 10.49 4.40
N PHE A 161 6.12 10.74 3.70
CA PHE A 161 7.41 10.09 4.00
C PHE A 161 8.19 10.78 5.12
N SER A 162 7.63 11.82 5.78
CA SER A 162 8.35 12.58 6.81
C SER A 162 8.73 11.73 8.03
N GLY A 163 7.91 10.74 8.39
CA GLY A 163 8.15 9.78 9.46
C GLY A 163 9.00 8.56 9.10
N SER A 164 9.53 8.48 7.86
CA SER A 164 10.29 7.33 7.41
C SER A 164 11.60 7.16 8.19
N SER A 165 11.86 5.94 8.62
CA SER A 165 13.04 5.52 9.38
C SER A 165 13.59 4.21 8.82
N TRP A 166 14.83 3.84 9.15
CA TRP A 166 15.40 2.56 8.69
C TRP A 166 14.58 1.32 9.09
N PRO A 167 14.00 1.24 10.30
CA PRO A 167 13.08 0.15 10.63
C PRO A 167 11.88 0.05 9.70
N THR A 168 11.24 1.19 9.36
CA THR A 168 10.10 1.20 8.45
C THR A 168 10.50 0.85 7.01
N VAL A 169 11.68 1.29 6.55
CA VAL A 169 12.25 0.89 5.25
C VAL A 169 12.50 -0.62 5.20
N LYS A 170 13.06 -1.21 6.25
CA LYS A 170 13.28 -2.66 6.33
C LYS A 170 11.95 -3.42 6.28
N LEU A 171 10.94 -2.96 7.02
CA LEU A 171 9.61 -3.57 7.00
C LEU A 171 9.00 -3.53 5.59
N ALA A 172 9.03 -2.37 4.92
CA ALA A 172 8.58 -2.24 3.55
C ALA A 172 9.35 -3.19 2.61
N ALA A 173 10.68 -3.24 2.73
CA ALA A 173 11.53 -4.09 1.91
C ALA A 173 11.21 -5.59 2.08
N VAL A 174 11.01 -6.05 3.32
CA VAL A 174 10.66 -7.45 3.63
C VAL A 174 9.32 -7.87 3.03
N VAL A 175 8.38 -6.94 2.88
CA VAL A 175 7.09 -7.23 2.24
C VAL A 175 7.18 -7.09 0.72
N VAL A 176 7.75 -5.99 0.23
CA VAL A 176 7.73 -5.63 -1.19
C VAL A 176 8.65 -6.53 -2.03
N PHE A 177 9.90 -6.78 -1.60
CA PHE A 177 10.83 -7.56 -2.41
C PHE A 177 10.41 -9.01 -2.64
N PRO A 178 10.00 -9.80 -1.61
CA PRO A 178 9.51 -11.15 -1.85
C PRO A 178 8.26 -11.16 -2.73
N THR A 179 7.34 -10.22 -2.52
CA THR A 179 6.13 -10.10 -3.33
C THR A 179 6.47 -9.78 -4.79
N ALA A 180 7.44 -8.91 -5.04
CA ALA A 180 7.93 -8.59 -6.38
C ALA A 180 8.59 -9.81 -7.05
N VAL A 181 9.40 -10.57 -6.31
CA VAL A 181 10.00 -11.82 -6.82
C VAL A 181 8.93 -12.83 -7.19
N ILE A 182 7.94 -13.05 -6.31
CA ILE A 182 6.81 -13.94 -6.63
C ILE A 182 6.07 -13.45 -7.88
N THR A 183 5.78 -12.15 -7.97
CA THR A 183 5.14 -11.57 -9.16
C THR A 183 5.97 -11.81 -10.43
N PHE A 184 7.28 -11.68 -10.36
CA PHE A 184 8.18 -11.98 -11.48
C PHE A 184 8.10 -13.46 -11.89
N LEU A 185 8.02 -14.40 -10.96
CA LEU A 185 7.81 -15.82 -11.25
C LEU A 185 6.47 -16.09 -11.96
N PHE A 186 5.47 -15.24 -11.71
CA PHE A 186 4.18 -15.28 -12.41
C PHE A 186 4.19 -14.62 -13.81
N SER A 187 5.31 -14.11 -14.29
CA SER A 187 5.41 -13.41 -15.60
C SER A 187 4.87 -14.24 -16.76
N LYS A 188 5.16 -15.54 -16.85
CA LYS A 188 4.66 -16.43 -17.90
C LYS A 188 3.13 -16.61 -17.83
N PRO A 189 2.53 -17.00 -16.69
CA PRO A 189 1.08 -17.00 -16.52
C PRO A 189 0.40 -15.66 -16.83
N ILE A 190 1.01 -14.54 -16.43
CA ILE A 190 0.50 -13.19 -16.72
C ILE A 190 0.47 -12.93 -18.23
N SER A 191 1.55 -13.25 -18.95
CA SER A 191 1.64 -13.06 -20.39
C SER A 191 0.62 -13.94 -21.13
N ALA A 192 0.44 -15.18 -20.72
CA ALA A 192 -0.58 -16.06 -21.30
C ALA A 192 -2.01 -15.55 -21.04
N TYR A 193 -2.28 -15.01 -19.84
CA TYR A 193 -3.58 -14.43 -19.49
C TYR A 193 -3.94 -13.19 -20.32
N LEU A 194 -2.94 -12.37 -20.66
CA LEU A 194 -3.11 -11.21 -21.55
C LEU A 194 -3.60 -11.61 -22.97
N LEU A 195 -3.18 -12.78 -23.46
CA LEU A 195 -3.62 -13.32 -24.75
C LEU A 195 -5.05 -13.87 -24.75
N GLY A 196 -5.62 -14.09 -23.56
CA GLY A 196 -6.99 -14.56 -23.38
C GLY A 196 -7.10 -15.68 -22.34
N GLU A 197 -8.23 -15.72 -21.63
CA GLU A 197 -8.47 -16.77 -20.62
C GLU A 197 -8.50 -18.17 -21.22
N GLY A 198 -9.14 -18.33 -22.40
CA GLY A 198 -9.17 -19.60 -23.11
C GLY A 198 -7.77 -20.07 -23.53
N TYR A 199 -6.93 -19.13 -24.00
CA TYR A 199 -5.54 -19.42 -24.33
C TYR A 199 -4.75 -19.83 -23.09
N ALA A 200 -4.89 -19.09 -21.99
CA ALA A 200 -4.22 -19.44 -20.73
C ALA A 200 -4.66 -20.82 -20.18
N GLN A 201 -5.96 -21.17 -20.33
CA GLN A 201 -6.47 -22.50 -19.97
C GLN A 201 -5.87 -23.60 -20.84
N SER A 202 -5.77 -23.40 -22.16
CA SER A 202 -5.17 -24.37 -23.06
C SER A 202 -3.69 -24.62 -22.76
N MET A 203 -3.00 -23.64 -22.16
CA MET A 203 -1.63 -23.77 -21.66
C MET A 203 -1.54 -24.43 -20.26
N GLY A 204 -2.65 -24.91 -19.69
CA GLY A 204 -2.70 -25.58 -18.40
C GLY A 204 -2.75 -24.65 -17.19
N ILE A 205 -3.02 -23.35 -17.36
CA ILE A 205 -3.11 -22.41 -16.24
C ILE A 205 -4.48 -22.53 -15.57
N ASN A 206 -4.47 -22.80 -14.25
CA ASN A 206 -5.69 -22.76 -13.45
C ASN A 206 -6.12 -21.30 -13.23
N ILE A 207 -7.10 -20.83 -14.01
CA ILE A 207 -7.56 -19.44 -14.01
C ILE A 207 -8.09 -19.00 -12.65
N LYS A 208 -8.79 -19.87 -11.92
CA LYS A 208 -9.32 -19.53 -10.58
C LYS A 208 -8.19 -19.26 -9.60
N PHE A 209 -7.21 -20.13 -9.54
CA PHE A 209 -6.03 -19.97 -8.69
C PHE A 209 -5.22 -18.72 -9.09
N PHE A 210 -4.99 -18.53 -10.40
CA PHE A 210 -4.27 -17.39 -10.95
C PHE A 210 -4.93 -16.05 -10.56
N ARG A 211 -6.26 -15.94 -10.70
CA ARG A 211 -7.01 -14.75 -10.31
C ARG A 211 -6.81 -14.41 -8.83
N VAL A 212 -6.95 -15.40 -7.95
CA VAL A 212 -6.75 -15.18 -6.50
C VAL A 212 -5.32 -14.73 -6.21
N CYS A 213 -4.31 -15.36 -6.82
CA CYS A 213 -2.91 -14.97 -6.62
C CYS A 213 -2.63 -13.53 -7.06
N ILE A 214 -3.05 -13.15 -8.28
CA ILE A 214 -2.83 -11.78 -8.81
C ILE A 214 -3.45 -10.73 -7.88
N VAL A 215 -4.67 -10.98 -7.45
CA VAL A 215 -5.39 -10.05 -6.60
C VAL A 215 -4.75 -9.99 -5.21
N LEU A 216 -4.32 -11.11 -4.61
CA LEU A 216 -3.61 -11.13 -3.33
C LEU A 216 -2.26 -10.41 -3.41
N LEU A 217 -1.44 -10.67 -4.43
CA LEU A 217 -0.15 -10.01 -4.62
C LEU A 217 -0.30 -8.49 -4.77
N SER A 218 -1.23 -8.07 -5.63
CA SER A 218 -1.53 -6.65 -5.81
C SER A 218 -1.97 -5.98 -4.51
N SER A 219 -2.83 -6.63 -3.74
CA SER A 219 -3.38 -6.07 -2.51
C SER A 219 -2.38 -6.01 -1.39
N LEU A 220 -1.51 -7.00 -1.29
CA LEU A 220 -0.42 -6.99 -0.31
C LEU A 220 0.52 -5.80 -0.58
N LEU A 221 0.87 -5.55 -1.85
CA LEU A 221 1.67 -4.40 -2.25
C LEU A 221 0.95 -3.09 -1.93
N SER A 222 -0.33 -2.96 -2.29
CA SER A 222 -1.12 -1.74 -2.02
C SER A 222 -1.35 -1.50 -0.55
N ALA A 223 -1.63 -2.55 0.23
CA ALA A 223 -1.79 -2.45 1.68
C ALA A 223 -0.49 -1.97 2.34
N CYS A 224 0.66 -2.49 1.89
CA CYS A 224 1.97 -2.03 2.35
C CYS A 224 2.19 -0.54 2.04
N VAL A 225 1.85 -0.09 0.83
CA VAL A 225 1.94 1.33 0.46
C VAL A 225 1.02 2.18 1.34
N THR A 226 -0.26 1.84 1.43
CA THR A 226 -1.24 2.63 2.20
C THR A 226 -0.93 2.67 3.71
N ALA A 227 -0.31 1.62 4.25
CA ALA A 227 0.02 1.56 5.66
C ALA A 227 1.32 2.32 6.03
N LEU A 228 2.25 2.51 5.08
CA LEU A 228 3.59 3.04 5.33
C LEU A 228 3.87 4.39 4.66
N ALA A 229 2.99 4.86 3.79
CA ALA A 229 3.03 6.17 3.15
C ALA A 229 2.07 7.13 3.81
#